data_d91573c822eba00b9f25f344def29b72
#
_entry.id   d91573c822eba00b9f25f344def29b72
#
_cell.length_a   1.000
_cell.length_b   1.000
_cell.length_c   1.000
_cell.angle_alpha   90.00
_cell.angle_beta   90.00
_cell.angle_gamma   90.00
#
_symmetry.space_group_name_H-M   'P 1'
#
loop_
_entity.id
_entity.type
_entity.pdbx_description
1 polymer ?
#
loop_
_entity_poly.entity_id
_entity_poly.type
_entity_poly.pdbx_seq_one_letter_code
_entity_poly.pdbx_strand_id
1 'polypeptide(L)'
;IDIFKSTTGGVSSDPNVNPWTQISQWYGGFSYQYIHADQHGMVFANNDSSKKLFGNDGGIYFSKTESDNSETASSRNNNLNTSQIYTLGVAPSEMFKDLTKTVSGRDRATNQGSSVSVSGMTDVVITGLQDNGSQFLANNNDQISTATEASGGDGAASMFSQDPSNPYFIMNYVYNGYIDVWDFSNNKIRSIIAEYPTENGDFINTEALDSKEGILFSNYRGDGINRIALY
;
A
#
# COMPACT_ATOMS: atom_id res chain seq x y z
N ILE A 1 3.53 4.28 12.42
CA ILE A 1 3.66 4.79 13.78
C ILE A 1 4.10 6.24 13.72
N ASP A 2 3.46 7.11 14.52
CA ASP A 2 3.58 8.56 14.42
C ASP A 2 4.87 9.09 15.02
N ILE A 3 5.27 10.30 14.60
CA ILE A 3 6.44 10.99 15.11
C ILE A 3 6.00 12.08 16.10
N PHE A 4 6.69 12.13 17.23
CA PHE A 4 6.48 13.12 18.27
C PHE A 4 7.74 13.94 18.51
N LYS A 5 7.58 15.22 18.79
CA LYS A 5 8.64 16.17 19.09
C LYS A 5 8.50 16.73 20.51
N SER A 6 9.61 16.83 21.24
CA SER A 6 9.69 17.59 22.48
C SER A 6 10.75 18.68 22.36
N THR A 7 10.46 19.86 22.87
CA THR A 7 11.43 20.98 22.99
C THR A 7 12.06 21.06 24.39
N THR A 8 11.64 20.21 25.30
CA THR A 8 12.08 20.17 26.71
C THR A 8 12.81 18.89 27.07
N GLY A 9 13.27 18.11 26.05
CA GLY A 9 13.88 16.80 26.29
C GLY A 9 12.95 15.76 26.86
N GLY A 10 11.65 15.90 26.65
CA GLY A 10 10.63 14.97 27.17
C GLY A 10 10.26 15.21 28.65
N VAL A 11 10.70 16.33 29.22
CA VAL A 11 10.44 16.66 30.62
C VAL A 11 9.39 17.78 30.69
N SER A 12 8.37 17.62 31.56
CA SER A 12 7.42 18.67 31.93
C SER A 12 7.56 18.96 33.43
N SER A 13 7.51 20.24 33.77
CA SER A 13 7.44 20.70 35.18
C SER A 13 6.03 20.49 35.76
N ASP A 14 5.00 20.35 34.91
CA ASP A 14 3.64 20.03 35.28
C ASP A 14 3.32 18.59 34.87
N PRO A 15 3.00 17.67 35.82
CA PRO A 15 2.69 16.28 35.52
C PRO A 15 1.43 16.08 34.65
N ASN A 16 0.58 17.13 34.52
CA ASN A 16 -0.61 17.09 33.68
C ASN A 16 -0.36 17.57 32.25
N VAL A 17 0.85 18.08 31.95
CA VAL A 17 1.21 18.57 30.62
C VAL A 17 2.07 17.55 29.89
N ASN A 18 1.58 17.05 28.76
CA ASN A 18 2.37 16.18 27.91
C ASN A 18 3.50 17.01 27.23
N PRO A 19 4.78 16.72 27.48
CA PRO A 19 5.88 17.44 26.86
C PRO A 19 6.15 17.06 25.39
N TRP A 20 5.36 16.14 24.84
CA TRP A 20 5.47 15.67 23.47
C TRP A 20 4.34 16.17 22.59
N THR A 21 4.69 16.68 21.42
CA THR A 21 3.74 17.13 20.40
C THR A 21 3.83 16.19 19.20
N GLN A 22 2.72 15.66 18.76
CA GLN A 22 2.65 14.89 17.52
C GLN A 22 2.92 15.82 16.33
N ILE A 23 3.81 15.41 15.42
CA ILE A 23 4.20 16.20 14.24
C ILE A 23 3.91 15.49 12.92
N SER A 24 3.59 14.20 12.95
CA SER A 24 3.21 13.46 11.75
C SER A 24 2.15 12.42 12.06
N GLN A 25 1.53 11.94 11.00
CA GLN A 25 0.65 10.77 11.03
C GLN A 25 0.94 9.88 9.82
N TRP A 26 0.89 8.58 10.03
CA TRP A 26 1.22 7.58 9.01
C TRP A 26 0.09 7.31 8.02
N TYR A 27 -1.07 7.93 8.21
CA TYR A 27 -2.16 8.01 7.24
C TYR A 27 -2.39 9.44 6.81
N GLY A 28 -2.56 9.68 5.52
CA GLY A 28 -3.00 10.97 4.98
C GLY A 28 -4.47 11.30 5.30
N GLY A 29 -4.85 12.55 5.10
CA GLY A 29 -6.24 13.00 5.27
C GLY A 29 -6.63 13.40 6.69
N PHE A 30 -5.70 13.43 7.64
CA PHE A 30 -5.86 13.92 9.00
C PHE A 30 -5.16 15.27 9.19
N SER A 31 -5.28 15.86 10.37
CA SER A 31 -4.74 17.20 10.65
C SER A 31 -3.21 17.28 10.70
N TYR A 32 -2.53 16.16 10.72
CA TYR A 32 -1.07 16.07 10.76
C TYR A 32 -0.46 15.82 9.39
N GLN A 33 0.82 16.15 9.24
CA GLN A 33 1.58 15.87 8.03
C GLN A 33 1.77 14.36 7.86
N TYR A 34 1.63 13.89 6.63
CA TYR A 34 1.90 12.49 6.32
C TYR A 34 3.41 12.23 6.27
N ILE A 35 3.86 11.29 7.07
CA ILE A 35 5.16 10.62 6.98
C ILE A 35 4.88 9.14 7.17
N HIS A 36 5.37 8.30 6.25
CA HIS A 36 5.15 6.86 6.31
C HIS A 36 5.51 6.26 7.67
N ALA A 37 4.91 5.13 8.01
CA ALA A 37 5.20 4.40 9.25
C ALA A 37 6.65 3.86 9.31
N ASP A 38 6.97 3.22 10.40
CA ASP A 38 8.16 2.39 10.63
C ASP A 38 9.47 3.14 10.36
N GLN A 39 9.70 4.10 11.26
CA GLN A 39 10.87 4.98 11.19
C GLN A 39 12.15 4.22 11.53
N HIS A 40 13.17 4.29 10.66
CA HIS A 40 14.48 3.66 10.82
C HIS A 40 15.58 4.65 11.22
N GLY A 41 15.44 5.88 10.78
CA GLY A 41 16.45 6.90 11.09
C GLY A 41 15.97 8.32 10.86
N MET A 42 16.63 9.26 11.54
CA MET A 42 16.41 10.68 11.39
C MET A 42 17.74 11.44 11.47
N VAL A 43 17.89 12.44 10.60
CA VAL A 43 19.02 13.36 10.65
C VAL A 43 18.53 14.80 10.50
N PHE A 44 19.26 15.74 11.11
CA PHE A 44 19.05 17.16 10.86
C PHE A 44 19.82 17.58 9.60
N ALA A 45 19.12 18.15 8.63
CA ALA A 45 19.73 18.60 7.38
C ALA A 45 20.55 19.87 7.62
N ASN A 46 21.80 19.87 7.17
CA ASN A 46 22.73 21.02 7.30
C ASN A 46 22.95 21.53 8.74
N ASN A 47 22.88 20.66 9.74
CA ASN A 47 22.94 21.03 11.17
C ASN A 47 21.83 22.02 11.59
N ASP A 48 20.73 22.08 10.87
CA ASP A 48 19.59 22.93 11.15
C ASP A 48 18.48 22.09 11.80
N SER A 49 18.25 22.31 13.10
CA SER A 49 17.26 21.55 13.87
C SER A 49 15.81 21.77 13.39
N SER A 50 15.56 22.80 12.59
CA SER A 50 14.25 23.00 11.95
C SER A 50 14.04 22.09 10.74
N LYS A 51 15.09 21.49 10.18
CA LYS A 51 15.05 20.67 8.97
C LYS A 51 15.43 19.24 9.26
N LYS A 52 14.52 18.32 9.04
CA LYS A 52 14.68 16.90 9.37
C LYS A 52 14.49 16.04 8.13
N LEU A 53 15.32 15.00 7.99
CA LEU A 53 15.10 13.93 7.04
C LEU A 53 14.80 12.65 7.82
N PHE A 54 13.75 11.97 7.43
CA PHE A 54 13.34 10.68 7.97
C PHE A 54 13.49 9.62 6.92
N GLY A 55 14.10 8.48 7.28
CA GLY A 55 14.13 7.26 6.50
C GLY A 55 13.19 6.23 7.13
N ASN A 56 12.28 5.68 6.34
CA ASN A 56 11.27 4.72 6.76
C ASN A 56 10.93 3.76 5.62
N ASP A 57 10.01 2.82 5.84
CA ASP A 57 9.62 1.80 4.85
C ASP A 57 8.92 2.39 3.61
N GLY A 58 8.41 3.61 3.70
CA GLY A 58 7.90 4.38 2.56
C GLY A 58 8.94 5.23 1.84
N GLY A 59 10.23 5.17 2.25
CA GLY A 59 11.34 5.90 1.64
C GLY A 59 11.87 7.07 2.47
N ILE A 60 12.13 8.20 1.83
CA ILE A 60 12.71 9.39 2.46
C ILE A 60 11.71 10.52 2.50
N TYR A 61 11.57 11.12 3.67
CA TYR A 61 10.69 12.27 3.92
C TYR A 61 11.49 13.44 4.49
N PHE A 62 11.20 14.62 3.98
CA PHE A 62 11.72 15.86 4.53
C PHE A 62 10.63 16.55 5.35
N SER A 63 10.95 16.94 6.58
CA SER A 63 10.07 17.76 7.43
C SER A 63 10.78 19.03 7.84
N LYS A 64 10.02 20.12 7.91
CA LYS A 64 10.51 21.42 8.36
C LYS A 64 9.58 22.01 9.41
N THR A 65 10.18 22.51 10.49
CA THR A 65 9.49 23.38 11.46
C THR A 65 9.48 24.81 10.92
N GLU A 66 8.31 25.37 10.69
CA GLU A 66 8.13 26.74 10.23
C GLU A 66 8.27 27.73 11.39
N SER A 67 8.31 29.03 11.08
CA SER A 67 8.49 30.10 12.08
C SER A 67 7.35 30.22 13.10
N ASP A 68 6.17 29.74 12.76
CA ASP A 68 5.00 29.64 13.64
C ASP A 68 4.94 28.33 14.46
N ASN A 69 6.01 27.52 14.41
CA ASN A 69 6.15 26.19 14.98
C ASN A 69 5.26 25.11 14.35
N SER A 70 4.58 25.38 13.26
CA SER A 70 3.93 24.33 12.48
C SER A 70 4.96 23.44 11.80
N GLU A 71 4.56 22.20 11.47
CA GLU A 71 5.41 21.27 10.75
C GLU A 71 4.88 21.06 9.33
N THR A 72 5.78 21.09 8.38
CA THR A 72 5.50 20.66 6.99
C THR A 72 6.28 19.40 6.68
N ALA A 73 5.71 18.52 5.87
CA ALA A 73 6.41 17.32 5.41
C ALA A 73 6.14 17.07 3.93
N SER A 74 7.12 16.46 3.28
CA SER A 74 7.02 16.06 1.87
C SER A 74 7.93 14.88 1.58
N SER A 75 7.44 13.97 0.73
CA SER A 75 8.25 12.86 0.21
C SER A 75 9.43 13.38 -0.61
N ARG A 76 10.53 12.66 -0.57
CA ARG A 76 11.72 12.83 -1.41
C ARG A 76 11.99 11.61 -2.28
N ASN A 77 10.97 10.81 -2.51
CA ASN A 77 11.06 9.56 -3.26
C ASN A 77 11.05 9.73 -4.79
N ASN A 78 10.99 10.95 -5.30
CA ASN A 78 11.02 11.18 -6.74
C ASN A 78 12.27 10.54 -7.35
N ASN A 79 12.09 9.61 -8.28
CA ASN A 79 13.12 8.76 -8.88
C ASN A 79 13.81 7.76 -7.91
N LEU A 80 13.29 7.60 -6.70
CA LEU A 80 13.68 6.52 -5.81
C LEU A 80 12.77 5.31 -6.09
N ASN A 81 13.21 4.40 -6.93
CA ASN A 81 12.45 3.23 -7.34
C ASN A 81 12.87 2.02 -6.50
N THR A 82 12.49 2.02 -5.24
CA THR A 82 12.72 0.91 -4.32
C THR A 82 11.39 0.42 -3.77
N SER A 83 11.13 -0.88 -3.90
CA SER A 83 9.94 -1.53 -3.35
C SER A 83 10.24 -3.00 -3.14
N GLN A 84 9.80 -3.55 -2.01
CA GLN A 84 9.87 -4.98 -1.76
C GLN A 84 8.58 -5.62 -2.28
N ILE A 85 8.67 -6.20 -3.46
CA ILE A 85 7.56 -6.89 -4.11
C ILE A 85 7.50 -8.32 -3.58
N TYR A 86 6.36 -8.71 -3.00
CA TYR A 86 6.09 -10.07 -2.56
C TYR A 86 5.50 -10.92 -3.69
N THR A 87 4.57 -10.35 -4.44
CA THR A 87 3.88 -11.05 -5.51
C THR A 87 3.65 -10.13 -6.70
N LEU A 88 3.55 -10.74 -7.87
CA LEU A 88 3.32 -10.06 -9.13
C LEU A 88 2.23 -10.80 -9.91
N GLY A 89 1.14 -10.12 -10.19
CA GLY A 89 0.11 -10.55 -11.12
C GLY A 89 0.24 -9.80 -12.45
N VAL A 90 0.20 -10.53 -13.55
CA VAL A 90 0.22 -9.94 -14.90
C VAL A 90 -1.10 -10.24 -15.57
N ALA A 91 -1.75 -9.21 -16.10
CA ALA A 91 -3.00 -9.39 -16.83
C ALA A 91 -2.72 -9.98 -18.23
N PRO A 92 -3.62 -10.81 -18.77
CA PRO A 92 -3.56 -11.19 -20.18
C PRO A 92 -3.60 -9.94 -21.09
N SER A 93 -2.75 -9.88 -22.11
CA SER A 93 -2.66 -8.74 -23.01
C SER A 93 -3.96 -8.38 -23.72
N GLU A 94 -4.83 -9.36 -23.92
CA GLU A 94 -6.14 -9.18 -24.54
C GLU A 94 -7.22 -8.62 -23.59
N MET A 95 -6.98 -8.65 -22.27
CA MET A 95 -8.00 -8.32 -21.26
C MET A 95 -8.51 -6.87 -21.38
N PHE A 96 -7.64 -5.93 -21.73
CA PHE A 96 -7.98 -4.51 -21.77
C PHE A 96 -8.06 -3.93 -23.19
N LYS A 97 -7.91 -4.76 -24.22
CA LYS A 97 -7.86 -4.32 -25.62
C LYS A 97 -9.10 -3.54 -26.04
N ASP A 98 -10.28 -4.03 -25.64
CA ASP A 98 -11.56 -3.44 -25.99
C ASP A 98 -12.33 -2.88 -24.76
N LEU A 99 -11.66 -2.81 -23.61
CA LEU A 99 -12.25 -2.34 -22.37
C LEU A 99 -11.88 -0.88 -22.09
N THR A 100 -12.92 -0.04 -21.95
CA THR A 100 -12.76 1.31 -21.41
C THR A 100 -12.96 1.23 -19.91
N LYS A 101 -11.91 0.93 -19.18
CA LYS A 101 -11.92 0.72 -17.73
C LYS A 101 -10.90 1.59 -17.03
N THR A 102 -11.23 1.93 -15.80
CA THR A 102 -10.38 2.70 -14.89
C THR A 102 -10.28 1.95 -13.58
N VAL A 103 -9.06 1.73 -13.11
CA VAL A 103 -8.83 1.22 -11.77
C VAL A 103 -8.68 2.42 -10.84
N SER A 104 -9.49 2.48 -9.81
CA SER A 104 -9.35 3.48 -8.78
C SER A 104 -8.54 2.95 -7.60
N GLY A 105 -7.78 3.83 -7.05
CA GLY A 105 -7.02 3.65 -5.84
C GLY A 105 -6.98 4.95 -5.08
N ARG A 106 -5.93 5.14 -4.31
CA ARG A 106 -5.71 6.37 -3.58
C ARG A 106 -4.25 6.79 -3.60
N ASP A 107 -4.00 8.04 -3.36
CA ASP A 107 -2.72 8.56 -2.95
C ASP A 107 -2.63 8.49 -1.42
N ARG A 108 -1.68 7.74 -0.89
CA ARG A 108 -1.54 7.52 0.55
C ARG A 108 -1.19 8.80 1.30
N ALA A 109 -0.39 9.67 0.71
CA ALA A 109 0.08 10.89 1.36
C ALA A 109 -1.04 11.91 1.55
N THR A 110 -1.95 12.01 0.58
CA THR A 110 -3.06 12.97 0.62
C THR A 110 -4.39 12.34 1.01
N ASN A 111 -4.47 11.00 0.99
CA ASN A 111 -5.71 10.23 1.09
C ASN A 111 -6.76 10.63 0.02
N GLN A 112 -6.29 11.19 -1.09
CA GLN A 112 -7.12 11.54 -2.24
C GLN A 112 -7.31 10.33 -3.14
N GLY A 113 -8.49 10.20 -3.72
CA GLY A 113 -8.73 9.22 -4.77
C GLY A 113 -7.77 9.44 -5.94
N SER A 114 -7.19 8.37 -6.43
CA SER A 114 -6.43 8.35 -7.68
C SER A 114 -7.00 7.26 -8.59
N SER A 115 -6.69 7.35 -9.88
CA SER A 115 -7.16 6.35 -10.83
C SER A 115 -6.19 6.18 -11.98
N VAL A 116 -6.11 4.96 -12.51
CA VAL A 116 -5.36 4.64 -13.70
C VAL A 116 -6.30 4.04 -14.75
N SER A 117 -6.27 4.59 -15.97
CA SER A 117 -6.98 4.01 -17.09
C SER A 117 -6.19 2.80 -17.60
N VAL A 118 -6.86 1.68 -17.77
CA VAL A 118 -6.28 0.45 -18.34
C VAL A 118 -6.80 0.17 -19.75
N SER A 119 -7.55 1.10 -20.31
CA SER A 119 -8.16 0.96 -21.65
C SER A 119 -7.10 0.85 -22.74
N GLY A 120 -7.17 -0.20 -23.52
CA GLY A 120 -6.27 -0.46 -24.64
C GLY A 120 -4.83 -0.77 -24.22
N MET A 121 -4.57 -1.04 -22.95
CA MET A 121 -3.24 -1.36 -22.45
C MET A 121 -2.95 -2.85 -22.57
N THR A 122 -1.69 -3.18 -22.88
CA THR A 122 -1.21 -4.56 -22.98
C THR A 122 -0.40 -5.00 -21.76
N ASP A 123 0.20 -4.03 -21.07
CA ASP A 123 1.12 -4.28 -19.97
C ASP A 123 0.49 -3.73 -18.67
N VAL A 124 -0.41 -4.52 -18.11
CA VAL A 124 -1.05 -4.19 -16.83
C VAL A 124 -0.61 -5.21 -15.78
N VAL A 125 -0.06 -4.72 -14.70
CA VAL A 125 0.42 -5.53 -13.60
C VAL A 125 -0.19 -5.07 -12.28
N ILE A 126 -0.33 -6.00 -11.35
CA ILE A 126 -0.67 -5.73 -9.96
C ILE A 126 0.40 -6.37 -9.07
N THR A 127 0.81 -5.68 -8.03
CA THR A 127 1.82 -6.17 -7.10
C THR A 127 1.32 -6.10 -5.67
N GLY A 128 1.70 -7.06 -4.86
CA GLY A 128 1.63 -6.95 -3.41
C GLY A 128 3.01 -6.55 -2.86
N LEU A 129 3.05 -5.53 -2.02
CA LEU A 129 4.27 -4.91 -1.52
C LEU A 129 4.25 -4.85 0.00
N GLN A 130 5.41 -5.09 0.61
CA GLN A 130 5.59 -4.83 2.03
C GLN A 130 5.35 -3.34 2.32
N ASP A 131 4.56 -3.06 3.35
CA ASP A 131 4.26 -1.72 3.88
C ASP A 131 3.66 -0.71 2.88
N ASN A 132 3.53 -1.08 1.60
CA ASN A 132 3.10 -0.20 0.52
C ASN A 132 1.85 -0.71 -0.23
N GLY A 133 1.16 -1.68 0.34
CA GLY A 133 -0.12 -2.18 -0.15
C GLY A 133 -0.05 -2.93 -1.48
N SER A 134 -1.17 -3.00 -2.16
CA SER A 134 -1.24 -3.52 -3.53
C SER A 134 -1.23 -2.38 -4.53
N GLN A 135 -0.37 -2.46 -5.52
CA GLN A 135 -0.15 -1.38 -6.50
C GLN A 135 -0.49 -1.85 -7.90
N PHE A 136 -1.22 -1.00 -8.63
CA PHE A 136 -1.45 -1.16 -10.07
C PHE A 136 -0.44 -0.37 -10.88
N LEU A 137 0.13 -1.00 -11.89
CA LEU A 137 0.89 -0.38 -12.96
C LEU A 137 0.21 -0.68 -14.30
N ALA A 138 0.01 0.35 -15.11
CA ALA A 138 -0.45 0.20 -16.48
C ALA A 138 0.46 1.01 -17.39
N ASN A 139 1.06 0.37 -18.39
CA ASN A 139 1.98 1.01 -19.31
C ASN A 139 1.64 0.64 -20.75
N ASN A 140 1.65 1.61 -21.65
CA ASN A 140 1.39 1.40 -23.06
C ASN A 140 2.56 1.84 -23.98
N ASN A 141 3.64 2.41 -23.46
CA ASN A 141 4.67 3.06 -24.28
C ASN A 141 6.09 3.03 -23.71
N ASP A 142 6.51 2.00 -23.01
CA ASP A 142 7.85 1.90 -22.38
C ASP A 142 8.24 3.11 -21.51
N GLN A 143 7.26 3.90 -21.10
CA GLN A 143 7.45 5.04 -20.22
C GLN A 143 7.39 4.57 -18.75
N ILE A 144 8.12 5.25 -17.89
CA ILE A 144 7.99 5.02 -16.44
C ILE A 144 6.59 5.44 -16.01
N SER A 145 5.78 4.48 -15.61
CA SER A 145 4.43 4.71 -15.12
C SER A 145 4.41 4.96 -13.62
N THR A 146 3.49 5.78 -13.18
CA THR A 146 3.21 5.94 -11.75
C THR A 146 2.28 4.82 -11.29
N ALA A 147 2.65 4.13 -10.23
CA ALA A 147 1.79 3.13 -9.63
C ALA A 147 0.61 3.79 -8.90
N THR A 148 -0.54 3.13 -8.95
CA THR A 148 -1.74 3.54 -8.20
C THR A 148 -2.00 2.52 -7.09
N GLU A 149 -2.06 3.00 -5.84
CA GLU A 149 -2.35 2.15 -4.69
C GLU A 149 -3.81 1.69 -4.74
N ALA A 150 -4.03 0.40 -4.89
CA ALA A 150 -5.35 -0.21 -4.89
C ALA A 150 -5.81 -0.63 -3.49
N SER A 151 -4.87 -1.05 -2.63
CA SER A 151 -5.11 -1.31 -1.21
C SER A 151 -3.90 -0.87 -0.38
N GLY A 152 -4.12 -0.52 0.88
CA GLY A 152 -3.06 -0.10 1.79
C GLY A 152 -2.53 -1.24 2.67
N GLY A 153 -1.56 -0.90 3.52
CA GLY A 153 -0.92 -1.82 4.46
C GLY A 153 0.07 -2.75 3.79
N ASP A 154 0.11 -4.01 4.20
CA ASP A 154 0.94 -5.05 3.58
C ASP A 154 0.15 -5.74 2.47
N GLY A 155 0.46 -5.45 1.23
CA GLY A 155 -0.08 -6.20 0.10
C GLY A 155 0.60 -7.56 0.00
N ALA A 156 -0.20 -8.63 -0.06
CA ALA A 156 0.32 -9.99 -0.22
C ALA A 156 0.04 -10.52 -1.64
N ALA A 157 -0.65 -11.64 -1.80
CA ALA A 157 -0.93 -12.15 -3.14
C ALA A 157 -1.86 -11.20 -3.90
N SER A 158 -1.50 -10.94 -5.15
CA SER A 158 -2.27 -10.11 -6.06
C SER A 158 -2.23 -10.74 -7.44
N MET A 159 -3.39 -10.92 -8.07
CA MET A 159 -3.47 -11.65 -9.33
C MET A 159 -4.66 -11.21 -10.18
N PHE A 160 -4.54 -11.40 -11.48
CA PHE A 160 -5.64 -11.22 -12.43
C PHE A 160 -6.25 -12.56 -12.81
N SER A 161 -7.57 -12.52 -13.12
CA SER A 161 -8.16 -13.55 -13.96
C SER A 161 -7.33 -13.71 -15.24
N GLN A 162 -7.09 -14.93 -15.67
CA GLN A 162 -6.45 -15.22 -16.94
C GLN A 162 -7.49 -15.47 -18.06
N ASP A 163 -8.77 -15.25 -17.77
CA ASP A 163 -9.85 -15.29 -18.75
C ASP A 163 -10.25 -13.85 -19.16
N PRO A 164 -9.88 -13.39 -20.38
CA PRO A 164 -10.24 -12.06 -20.85
C PRO A 164 -11.74 -11.82 -20.98
N SER A 165 -12.54 -12.88 -21.10
CA SER A 165 -14.01 -12.78 -21.19
C SER A 165 -14.67 -12.56 -19.83
N ASN A 166 -13.95 -12.85 -18.75
CA ASN A 166 -14.38 -12.64 -17.37
C ASN A 166 -13.30 -11.90 -16.57
N PRO A 167 -13.12 -10.58 -16.81
CA PRO A 167 -12.05 -9.81 -16.22
C PRO A 167 -12.34 -9.44 -14.77
N TYR A 168 -11.48 -9.88 -13.86
CA TYR A 168 -11.46 -9.48 -12.46
C TYR A 168 -10.01 -9.56 -11.93
N PHE A 169 -9.79 -9.01 -10.75
CA PHE A 169 -8.55 -9.17 -10.03
C PHE A 169 -8.80 -9.50 -8.55
N ILE A 170 -7.82 -10.12 -7.94
CA ILE A 170 -7.82 -10.49 -6.53
C ILE A 170 -6.69 -9.73 -5.84
N MET A 171 -6.98 -9.19 -4.68
CA MET A 171 -5.99 -8.65 -3.76
C MET A 171 -6.23 -9.26 -2.39
N ASN A 172 -5.15 -9.52 -1.68
CA ASN A 172 -5.23 -9.90 -0.30
C ASN A 172 -4.22 -9.14 0.58
N TYR A 173 -4.46 -9.24 1.86
CA TYR A 173 -3.56 -8.79 2.91
C TYR A 173 -2.74 -9.99 3.41
N VAL A 174 -1.69 -9.72 4.17
CA VAL A 174 -0.88 -10.77 4.81
C VAL A 174 -1.73 -11.71 5.70
N TYR A 175 -1.23 -12.89 6.00
CA TYR A 175 -1.89 -13.93 6.81
C TYR A 175 -3.26 -14.39 6.28
N ASN A 176 -3.47 -14.42 4.98
CA ASN A 176 -4.78 -14.68 4.35
C ASN A 176 -5.87 -13.69 4.77
N GLY A 177 -5.50 -12.47 5.12
CA GLY A 177 -6.47 -11.44 5.46
C GLY A 177 -7.06 -10.75 4.24
N TYR A 178 -8.33 -10.34 4.35
CA TYR A 178 -9.00 -9.49 3.36
C TYR A 178 -8.80 -9.94 1.91
N ILE A 179 -9.09 -11.21 1.62
CA ILE A 179 -9.06 -11.72 0.24
C ILE A 179 -10.31 -11.21 -0.48
N ASP A 180 -10.12 -10.24 -1.33
CA ASP A 180 -11.19 -9.55 -2.06
C ASP A 180 -11.06 -9.73 -3.56
N VAL A 181 -12.18 -10.00 -4.21
CA VAL A 181 -12.34 -10.05 -5.66
C VAL A 181 -12.98 -8.75 -6.15
N TRP A 182 -12.36 -8.11 -7.11
CA TRP A 182 -12.77 -6.81 -7.63
C TRP A 182 -12.99 -6.84 -9.14
N ASP A 183 -13.98 -6.09 -9.61
CA ASP A 183 -14.10 -5.76 -11.02
C ASP A 183 -13.34 -4.48 -11.38
N PHE A 184 -13.22 -4.19 -12.67
CA PHE A 184 -12.57 -2.97 -13.15
C PHE A 184 -13.49 -1.73 -13.15
N SER A 185 -14.63 -1.79 -12.50
CA SER A 185 -15.54 -0.67 -12.26
C SER A 185 -15.50 -0.20 -10.81
N ASN A 186 -14.50 -0.66 -10.04
CA ASN A 186 -14.30 -0.44 -8.61
C ASN A 186 -15.39 -1.02 -7.71
N ASN A 187 -16.02 -2.05 -8.16
CA ASN A 187 -16.93 -2.77 -7.30
C ASN A 187 -16.22 -3.99 -6.73
N LYS A 188 -16.23 -4.11 -5.43
CA LYS A 188 -15.91 -5.36 -4.79
C LYS A 188 -17.02 -6.35 -5.12
N ILE A 189 -16.68 -7.34 -5.94
CA ILE A 189 -17.62 -8.38 -6.35
C ILE A 189 -17.90 -9.31 -5.16
N ARG A 190 -16.84 -9.68 -4.43
CA ARG A 190 -16.91 -10.67 -3.36
C ARG A 190 -15.76 -10.48 -2.38
N SER A 191 -16.02 -10.68 -1.09
CA SER A 191 -14.98 -10.99 -0.10
C SER A 191 -14.97 -12.51 0.10
N ILE A 192 -13.83 -13.12 -0.17
CA ILE A 192 -13.58 -14.53 0.15
C ILE A 192 -13.29 -14.64 1.65
N ILE A 193 -12.39 -13.80 2.15
CA ILE A 193 -12.14 -13.60 3.57
C ILE A 193 -12.30 -12.10 3.84
N ALA A 194 -13.27 -11.75 4.68
CA ALA A 194 -13.62 -10.36 5.00
C ALA A 194 -12.91 -9.83 6.26
N GLU A 195 -12.23 -10.70 7.00
CA GLU A 195 -11.60 -10.39 8.27
C GLU A 195 -10.08 -10.41 8.16
N TYR A 196 -9.42 -9.74 9.10
CA TYR A 196 -7.99 -9.91 9.32
C TYR A 196 -7.79 -11.13 10.21
N PRO A 197 -7.41 -12.28 9.65
CA PRO A 197 -7.21 -13.47 10.44
C PRO A 197 -5.85 -13.41 11.13
N THR A 198 -5.84 -13.73 12.38
CA THR A 198 -4.65 -13.66 13.18
C THR A 198 -3.71 -14.85 13.00
N GLU A 199 -4.10 -15.95 12.37
CA GLU A 199 -3.24 -17.15 12.31
C GLU A 199 -3.60 -18.15 11.18
N ASN A 200 -4.37 -17.75 10.19
CA ASN A 200 -4.89 -18.67 9.17
C ASN A 200 -3.96 -18.88 7.96
N GLY A 201 -2.80 -18.26 7.95
CA GLY A 201 -1.85 -18.36 6.87
C GLY A 201 -0.46 -17.89 7.27
N ASP A 202 0.50 -18.07 6.37
CA ASP A 202 1.82 -17.48 6.51
C ASP A 202 1.75 -15.95 6.29
N PHE A 203 2.79 -15.23 6.74
CA PHE A 203 2.85 -13.77 6.51
C PHE A 203 2.61 -13.45 5.04
N ILE A 204 3.32 -14.08 4.13
CA ILE A 204 3.01 -14.08 2.70
C ILE A 204 2.53 -15.47 2.29
N ASN A 205 1.27 -15.58 1.95
CA ASN A 205 0.72 -16.83 1.48
C ASN A 205 1.06 -17.09 0.02
N THR A 206 1.35 -18.35 -0.26
CA THR A 206 1.41 -18.84 -1.64
C THR A 206 0.00 -19.11 -2.13
N GLU A 207 -0.37 -18.48 -3.23
CA GLU A 207 -1.68 -18.62 -3.85
C GLU A 207 -1.58 -18.92 -5.34
N ALA A 208 -2.60 -19.58 -5.86
CA ALA A 208 -2.77 -19.83 -7.29
C ALA A 208 -4.25 -19.73 -7.67
N LEU A 209 -4.53 -19.15 -8.82
CA LEU A 209 -5.88 -18.97 -9.34
C LEU A 209 -6.09 -19.84 -10.58
N ASP A 210 -7.07 -20.73 -10.51
CA ASP A 210 -7.67 -21.32 -11.69
C ASP A 210 -8.80 -20.41 -12.19
N SER A 211 -8.48 -19.58 -13.16
CA SER A 211 -9.42 -18.58 -13.68
C SER A 211 -10.56 -19.20 -14.48
N LYS A 212 -10.35 -20.40 -15.04
CA LYS A 212 -11.36 -21.11 -15.82
C LYS A 212 -12.47 -21.66 -14.92
N GLU A 213 -12.08 -22.27 -13.83
CA GLU A 213 -13.02 -22.86 -12.87
C GLU A 213 -13.43 -21.86 -11.78
N GLY A 214 -12.74 -20.72 -11.68
CA GLY A 214 -12.98 -19.68 -10.66
C GLY A 214 -12.59 -20.14 -9.25
N ILE A 215 -11.51 -20.93 -9.15
CA ILE A 215 -11.05 -21.51 -7.88
C ILE A 215 -9.74 -20.83 -7.47
N LEU A 216 -9.72 -20.28 -6.28
CA LEU A 216 -8.51 -19.78 -5.62
C LEU A 216 -7.97 -20.85 -4.68
N PHE A 217 -6.73 -21.27 -4.90
CA PHE A 217 -5.97 -22.13 -4.00
C PHE A 217 -5.09 -21.25 -3.12
N SER A 218 -5.17 -21.42 -1.81
CA SER A 218 -4.35 -20.67 -0.87
C SER A 218 -3.79 -21.60 0.20
N ASN A 219 -2.61 -21.25 0.72
CA ASN A 219 -2.09 -21.89 1.93
C ASN A 219 -3.00 -21.50 3.10
N TYR A 220 -3.42 -22.49 3.88
CA TYR A 220 -4.26 -22.30 5.06
C TYR A 220 -3.66 -23.00 6.27
N ARG A 221 -3.54 -22.29 7.36
CA ARG A 221 -2.95 -22.76 8.61
C ARG A 221 -3.98 -22.67 9.75
N GLY A 222 -4.98 -23.53 9.70
CA GLY A 222 -5.92 -23.71 10.81
C GLY A 222 -5.42 -24.79 11.77
N ASP A 223 -5.65 -24.62 13.07
CA ASP A 223 -5.35 -25.60 14.13
C ASP A 223 -3.88 -26.08 14.14
N GLY A 224 -2.93 -25.27 13.68
CA GLY A 224 -1.53 -25.63 13.59
C GLY A 224 -1.19 -26.65 12.48
N ILE A 225 -2.13 -26.99 11.61
CA ILE A 225 -1.96 -27.92 10.50
C ILE A 225 -1.96 -27.16 9.18
N ASN A 226 -0.89 -27.30 8.40
CA ASN A 226 -0.83 -26.74 7.05
C ASN A 226 -1.78 -27.49 6.12
N ARG A 227 -2.62 -26.74 5.42
CA ARG A 227 -3.60 -27.25 4.46
C ARG A 227 -3.59 -26.38 3.22
N ILE A 228 -4.20 -26.87 2.14
CA ILE A 228 -4.58 -26.05 0.99
C ILE A 228 -6.06 -25.77 1.12
N ALA A 229 -6.43 -24.51 1.21
CA ALA A 229 -7.82 -24.08 1.13
C ALA A 229 -8.21 -23.84 -0.34
N LEU A 230 -9.45 -24.14 -0.66
CA LEU A 230 -10.08 -23.86 -1.94
C LEU A 230 -11.25 -22.89 -1.69
N TYR A 231 -11.27 -21.80 -2.43
CA TYR A 231 -12.29 -20.75 -2.32
C TYR A 231 -13.02 -20.55 -3.65
#